data_94840a063cdbf347f6438f78289c308b
#
_entry.id   94840a063cdbf347f6438f78289c308b
#
_cell.length_a   1.000
_cell.length_b   1.000
_cell.length_c   1.000
_cell.angle_alpha   90.00
_cell.angle_beta   90.00
_cell.angle_gamma   90.00
#
_symmetry.space_group_name_H-M   'P 1'
#
loop_
_entity.id
_entity.type
_entity.pdbx_description
1 polymer ?
#
loop_
_entity_poly.entity_id
_entity_poly.type
_entity_poly.pdbx_seq_one_letter_code
_entity_poly.pdbx_strand_id
1 'polypeptide(L)'
;MEKKLYHIGIRGKVSRSTLAEANENRDWRIYSDLAHTLINHARKLYANDSFGIDIEETVYALDASTIELCLSVFPWDTFRKNKAAVKLHTLLDLRGNITTFISITDGKVHDVNILDELIPEVGAFYVMDRGYLDFNRLYTMNQNLVFFIIRFKKNTKYRRVYSSPVDKSTGLICDQIVVLTGNKSKVDYPEKLRRIHYFDSVTNKHFNFATNNFNLPALTITQLYKSRWQVELFFKWIKQHLKIKTFYGTTENAVKTQILIAVSTYVLVAIIKKELNLGHSLYTILQILSLSLFKKHPLYQLLNNNDYNLNYSSQSNQLNLFDY
;
A
#
# COMPACT_ATOMS: atom_id res chain seq x y z
N MET A 1 -1.74 16.77 30.54
CA MET A 1 -0.90 16.29 29.43
C MET A 1 0.55 16.75 29.59
N GLU A 2 0.82 17.96 30.02
CA GLU A 2 2.18 18.56 30.15
C GLU A 2 3.16 17.74 31.01
N LYS A 3 2.73 17.26 32.19
CA LYS A 3 3.59 16.45 33.11
C LYS A 3 4.06 15.13 32.48
N LYS A 4 3.35 14.58 31.48
CA LYS A 4 3.69 13.31 30.83
C LYS A 4 4.71 13.52 29.71
N LEU A 5 4.66 14.64 29.00
CA LEU A 5 5.60 15.02 27.97
C LEU A 5 7.02 15.26 28.52
N TYR A 6 7.10 15.77 29.76
CA TYR A 6 8.38 15.99 30.44
C TYR A 6 9.24 14.71 30.55
N HIS A 7 8.60 13.56 30.81
CA HIS A 7 9.31 12.28 30.95
C HIS A 7 9.89 11.70 29.65
N ILE A 8 9.44 12.21 28.50
CA ILE A 8 10.01 11.88 27.19
C ILE A 8 10.92 12.97 26.63
N GLY A 9 11.36 13.90 27.50
CA GLY A 9 12.28 14.96 27.14
C GLY A 9 11.67 16.24 26.59
N ILE A 10 10.33 16.32 26.49
CA ILE A 10 9.62 17.53 26.05
C ILE A 10 9.30 18.38 27.28
N ARG A 11 10.18 19.33 27.60
CA ARG A 11 10.14 20.11 28.86
C ARG A 11 9.24 21.34 28.79
N GLY A 12 8.64 21.65 27.65
CA GLY A 12 7.79 22.82 27.47
C GLY A 12 6.58 22.55 26.56
N LYS A 13 5.73 23.55 26.40
CA LYS A 13 4.59 23.50 25.50
C LYS A 13 5.08 23.48 24.04
N VAL A 14 4.75 22.43 23.31
CA VAL A 14 5.02 22.35 21.86
C VAL A 14 3.85 23.01 21.13
N SER A 15 4.11 24.13 20.47
CA SER A 15 3.13 24.81 19.63
C SER A 15 3.02 24.14 18.26
N ARG A 16 1.93 24.43 17.53
CA ARG A 16 1.78 23.97 16.15
C ARG A 16 2.88 24.55 15.24
N SER A 17 3.28 25.80 15.47
CA SER A 17 4.38 26.45 14.73
C SER A 17 5.72 25.75 14.96
N THR A 18 6.03 25.37 16.20
CA THR A 18 7.26 24.61 16.51
C THR A 18 7.31 23.26 15.79
N LEU A 19 6.16 22.56 15.67
CA LEU A 19 6.09 21.31 14.90
C LEU A 19 6.23 21.56 13.39
N ALA A 20 5.62 22.63 12.89
CA ALA A 20 5.76 23.00 11.50
C ALA A 20 7.23 23.32 11.14
N GLU A 21 7.87 24.17 11.94
CA GLU A 21 9.27 24.53 11.78
C GLU A 21 10.20 23.29 11.85
N ALA A 22 9.95 22.39 12.79
CA ALA A 22 10.71 21.15 12.89
C ALA A 22 10.57 20.27 11.63
N ASN A 23 9.37 20.17 11.07
CA ASN A 23 9.12 19.41 9.83
C ASN A 23 9.71 20.10 8.58
N GLU A 24 9.82 21.42 8.59
CA GLU A 24 10.38 22.18 7.48
C GLU A 24 11.91 22.14 7.45
N ASN A 25 12.54 22.20 8.64
CA ASN A 25 13.99 22.32 8.78
C ASN A 25 14.74 21.00 8.93
N ARG A 26 14.11 19.96 9.45
CA ARG A 26 14.74 18.63 9.58
C ARG A 26 14.64 17.88 8.25
N ASP A 27 15.76 17.33 7.80
CA ASP A 27 15.81 16.57 6.55
C ASP A 27 14.87 15.36 6.61
N TRP A 28 13.96 15.25 5.65
CA TRP A 28 13.00 14.14 5.53
C TRP A 28 13.68 12.77 5.42
N ARG A 29 14.96 12.72 4.96
CA ARG A 29 15.72 11.48 4.81
C ARG A 29 15.92 10.78 6.14
N ILE A 30 16.01 11.52 7.26
CA ILE A 30 16.07 10.94 8.61
C ILE A 30 14.89 9.99 8.85
N TYR A 31 13.70 10.39 8.45
CA TYR A 31 12.48 9.59 8.61
C TYR A 31 12.36 8.50 7.55
N SER A 32 12.97 8.70 6.38
CA SER A 32 13.12 7.67 5.36
C SER A 32 13.98 6.52 5.87
N ASP A 33 15.13 6.82 6.46
CA ASP A 33 16.06 5.82 7.02
C ASP A 33 15.43 5.06 8.18
N LEU A 34 14.67 5.77 9.04
CA LEU A 34 13.89 5.13 10.11
C LEU A 34 12.83 4.17 9.51
N ALA A 35 12.09 4.62 8.50
CA ALA A 35 11.07 3.79 7.83
C ALA A 35 11.71 2.52 7.24
N HIS A 36 12.83 2.65 6.52
CA HIS A 36 13.54 1.51 5.94
C HIS A 36 14.04 0.53 7.01
N THR A 37 14.55 1.03 8.13
CA THR A 37 14.98 0.19 9.25
C THR A 37 13.82 -0.62 9.83
N LEU A 38 12.68 0.03 10.08
CA LEU A 38 11.47 -0.63 10.58
C LEU A 38 10.89 -1.62 9.57
N ILE A 39 10.86 -1.27 8.28
CA ILE A 39 10.41 -2.13 7.18
C ILE A 39 11.26 -3.41 7.13
N ASN A 40 12.57 -3.29 7.15
CA ASN A 40 13.48 -4.43 7.12
C ASN A 40 13.29 -5.37 8.32
N HIS A 41 12.99 -4.82 9.50
CA HIS A 41 12.66 -5.62 10.67
C HIS A 41 11.31 -6.30 10.53
N ALA A 42 10.28 -5.57 10.12
CA ALA A 42 8.93 -6.11 9.93
C ALA A 42 8.90 -7.23 8.87
N ARG A 43 9.58 -7.06 7.74
CA ARG A 43 9.66 -8.09 6.69
C ARG A 43 10.19 -9.43 7.23
N LYS A 44 11.21 -9.41 8.09
CA LYS A 44 11.74 -10.63 8.72
C LYS A 44 10.70 -11.30 9.63
N LEU A 45 9.94 -10.51 10.40
CA LEU A 45 8.90 -11.02 11.30
C LEU A 45 7.72 -11.67 10.55
N TYR A 46 7.37 -11.14 9.39
CA TYR A 46 6.23 -11.58 8.59
C TYR A 46 6.59 -12.53 7.44
N ALA A 47 7.88 -12.88 7.28
CA ALA A 47 8.37 -13.65 6.13
C ALA A 47 7.64 -15.00 5.91
N ASN A 48 7.22 -15.65 6.98
CA ASN A 48 6.54 -16.95 6.95
C ASN A 48 5.01 -16.84 7.08
N ASP A 49 4.45 -15.64 7.03
CA ASP A 49 3.00 -15.46 7.16
C ASP A 49 2.31 -15.84 5.85
N SER A 50 1.22 -16.59 5.98
CA SER A 50 0.33 -16.83 4.84
C SER A 50 -0.57 -15.61 4.59
N PHE A 51 -0.82 -15.30 3.32
CA PHE A 51 -1.82 -14.33 2.90
C PHE A 51 -3.06 -14.97 2.25
N GLY A 52 -3.25 -16.29 2.50
CA GLY A 52 -4.44 -17.03 2.08
C GLY A 52 -4.36 -17.61 0.67
N ILE A 53 -3.22 -17.54 0.01
CA ILE A 53 -2.94 -18.19 -1.28
C ILE A 53 -1.72 -19.07 -1.07
N ASP A 54 -1.82 -20.34 -1.49
CA ASP A 54 -0.74 -21.31 -1.37
C ASP A 54 0.27 -21.08 -2.51
N ILE A 55 1.33 -20.35 -2.18
CA ILE A 55 2.42 -19.99 -3.09
C ILE A 55 3.70 -19.73 -2.28
N GLU A 56 4.82 -20.27 -2.76
CA GLU A 56 6.12 -20.11 -2.11
C GLU A 56 6.76 -18.75 -2.39
N GLU A 57 6.57 -18.23 -3.59
CA GLU A 57 7.17 -16.99 -4.06
C GLU A 57 6.63 -15.77 -3.30
N THR A 58 7.44 -14.73 -3.20
CA THR A 58 7.00 -13.45 -2.66
C THR A 58 6.04 -12.77 -3.63
N VAL A 59 4.97 -12.19 -3.11
CA VAL A 59 3.97 -11.48 -3.91
C VAL A 59 3.87 -10.04 -3.45
N TYR A 60 4.11 -9.14 -4.37
CA TYR A 60 4.04 -7.70 -4.16
C TYR A 60 2.83 -7.09 -4.87
N ALA A 61 2.12 -6.21 -4.18
CA ALA A 61 1.12 -5.33 -4.78
C ALA A 61 1.71 -3.92 -4.95
N LEU A 62 1.78 -3.44 -6.20
CA LEU A 62 2.24 -2.09 -6.51
C LEU A 62 1.05 -1.21 -6.84
N ASP A 63 0.95 -0.07 -6.16
CA ASP A 63 -0.06 0.94 -6.45
C ASP A 63 0.39 2.33 -5.99
N ALA A 64 -0.35 3.36 -6.41
CA ALA A 64 -0.11 4.74 -6.01
C ALA A 64 -1.39 5.36 -5.46
N SER A 65 -1.23 6.25 -4.50
CA SER A 65 -2.34 7.01 -3.95
C SER A 65 -2.05 8.50 -3.96
N THR A 66 -2.98 9.26 -4.53
CA THR A 66 -2.91 10.73 -4.55
C THR A 66 -3.31 11.30 -3.19
N ILE A 67 -2.51 12.21 -2.68
CA ILE A 67 -2.76 13.00 -1.47
C ILE A 67 -2.98 14.43 -1.94
N GLU A 68 -4.23 14.90 -1.90
CA GLU A 68 -4.57 16.25 -2.33
C GLU A 68 -4.06 17.29 -1.33
N LEU A 69 -3.47 18.37 -1.84
CA LEU A 69 -2.96 19.52 -1.10
C LEU A 69 -3.74 20.78 -1.49
N CYS A 70 -3.76 21.77 -0.62
CA CYS A 70 -4.36 23.06 -0.94
C CYS A 70 -3.35 23.91 -1.72
N LEU A 71 -3.63 24.23 -2.99
CA LEU A 71 -2.70 24.93 -3.87
C LEU A 71 -2.25 26.31 -3.31
N SER A 72 -3.12 27.03 -2.61
CA SER A 72 -2.77 28.31 -2.00
C SER A 72 -1.74 28.20 -0.86
N VAL A 73 -1.62 27.00 -0.26
CA VAL A 73 -0.70 26.71 0.84
C VAL A 73 0.55 25.96 0.36
N PHE A 74 0.42 25.19 -0.75
CA PHE A 74 1.49 24.37 -1.33
C PHE A 74 1.74 24.76 -2.80
N PRO A 75 2.25 25.95 -3.08
CA PRO A 75 2.40 26.47 -4.46
C PRO A 75 3.48 25.75 -5.27
N TRP A 76 4.39 25.03 -4.64
CA TRP A 76 5.47 24.27 -5.28
C TRP A 76 4.98 23.02 -6.02
N ASP A 77 3.79 22.51 -5.65
CA ASP A 77 3.23 21.29 -6.26
C ASP A 77 1.95 21.63 -7.03
N THR A 78 2.07 21.77 -8.34
CA THR A 78 0.94 22.05 -9.23
C THR A 78 0.48 20.78 -9.93
N PHE A 79 -0.55 20.12 -9.43
CA PHE A 79 -1.12 18.91 -10.06
C PHE A 79 -2.07 19.23 -11.23
N ARG A 80 -2.96 20.22 -11.05
CA ARG A 80 -3.87 20.77 -12.09
C ARG A 80 -4.00 22.26 -11.90
N LYS A 81 -4.63 22.96 -12.87
CA LYS A 81 -4.78 24.44 -12.82
C LYS A 81 -5.18 24.99 -11.44
N ASN A 82 -5.95 24.23 -10.64
CA ASN A 82 -6.48 24.66 -9.34
C ASN A 82 -6.23 23.64 -8.21
N LYS A 83 -5.32 22.68 -8.36
CA LYS A 83 -5.06 21.65 -7.35
C LYS A 83 -3.57 21.34 -7.23
N ALA A 84 -3.10 21.21 -6.01
CA ALA A 84 -1.81 20.61 -5.67
C ALA A 84 -2.02 19.18 -5.19
N ALA A 85 -1.11 18.28 -5.47
CA ALA A 85 -1.17 16.91 -4.97
C ALA A 85 0.18 16.21 -5.07
N VAL A 86 0.54 15.44 -4.06
CA VAL A 86 1.64 14.48 -4.12
C VAL A 86 1.10 13.07 -4.32
N LYS A 87 1.88 12.21 -4.94
CA LYS A 87 1.61 10.78 -5.03
C LYS A 87 2.50 10.00 -4.11
N LEU A 88 1.89 9.11 -3.36
CA LEU A 88 2.56 8.09 -2.56
C LEU A 88 2.52 6.78 -3.34
N HIS A 89 3.65 6.36 -3.88
CA HIS A 89 3.82 5.07 -4.53
C HIS A 89 4.30 4.07 -3.49
N THR A 90 3.72 2.88 -3.49
CA THR A 90 4.04 1.85 -2.51
C THR A 90 4.05 0.48 -3.15
N LEU A 91 5.09 -0.27 -2.85
CA LEU A 91 5.16 -1.71 -3.07
C LEU A 91 4.86 -2.40 -1.74
N LEU A 92 3.79 -3.15 -1.68
CA LEU A 92 3.32 -3.84 -0.49
C LEU A 92 3.62 -5.34 -0.61
N ASP A 93 4.41 -5.88 0.30
CA ASP A 93 4.54 -7.33 0.48
C ASP A 93 3.24 -7.85 1.09
N LEU A 94 2.58 -8.78 0.40
CA LEU A 94 1.29 -9.32 0.84
C LEU A 94 1.41 -10.24 2.06
N ARG A 95 2.61 -10.73 2.37
CA ARG A 95 2.91 -11.38 3.65
C ARG A 95 2.95 -10.32 4.75
N GLY A 96 1.89 -10.25 5.54
CA GLY A 96 1.74 -9.27 6.60
C GLY A 96 1.37 -7.86 6.15
N ASN A 97 1.18 -7.60 4.87
CA ASN A 97 0.87 -6.27 4.29
C ASN A 97 1.89 -5.20 4.69
N ILE A 98 3.18 -5.55 4.61
CA ILE A 98 4.27 -4.65 4.93
C ILE A 98 4.74 -3.91 3.67
N THR A 99 4.78 -2.58 3.72
CA THR A 99 5.37 -1.81 2.62
C THR A 99 6.86 -2.08 2.53
N THR A 100 7.37 -2.27 1.31
CA THR A 100 8.80 -2.57 1.05
C THR A 100 9.49 -1.48 0.26
N PHE A 101 8.72 -0.67 -0.43
CA PHE A 101 9.19 0.46 -1.20
C PHE A 101 8.21 1.63 -1.05
N ILE A 102 8.76 2.83 -0.92
CA ILE A 102 8.02 4.08 -0.79
C ILE A 102 8.72 5.12 -1.64
N SER A 103 7.98 5.72 -2.57
CA SER A 103 8.40 6.91 -3.30
C SER A 103 7.31 7.97 -3.24
N ILE A 104 7.71 9.21 -2.98
CA ILE A 104 6.79 10.37 -2.90
C ILE A 104 7.16 11.29 -4.05
N THR A 105 6.25 11.43 -4.99
CA THR A 105 6.45 12.22 -6.23
C THR A 105 5.43 13.33 -6.35
N ASP A 106 5.70 14.29 -7.22
CA ASP A 106 4.70 15.24 -7.71
C ASP A 106 3.49 14.50 -8.29
N GLY A 107 2.31 15.04 -8.08
CA GLY A 107 1.05 14.48 -8.59
C GLY A 107 0.99 14.29 -10.10
N LYS A 108 1.84 14.99 -10.88
CA LYS A 108 1.92 14.88 -12.34
C LYS A 108 2.66 13.64 -12.83
N VAL A 109 3.53 13.07 -12.01
CA VAL A 109 4.32 11.90 -12.41
C VAL A 109 3.39 10.73 -12.74
N HIS A 110 3.56 10.11 -13.90
CA HIS A 110 2.80 8.93 -14.28
C HIS A 110 3.21 7.74 -13.43
N ASP A 111 2.23 6.98 -12.92
CA ASP A 111 2.47 5.87 -11.98
C ASP A 111 3.42 4.82 -12.57
N VAL A 112 3.36 4.58 -13.88
CA VAL A 112 4.21 3.62 -14.57
C VAL A 112 5.71 3.94 -14.51
N ASN A 113 6.09 5.21 -14.31
CA ASN A 113 7.49 5.62 -14.24
C ASN A 113 8.19 5.09 -12.98
N ILE A 114 7.42 4.76 -11.95
CA ILE A 114 7.98 4.19 -10.73
C ILE A 114 8.64 2.81 -10.96
N LEU A 115 8.26 2.12 -12.03
CA LEU A 115 8.90 0.84 -12.40
C LEU A 115 10.39 1.01 -12.76
N ASP A 116 10.82 2.22 -13.13
CA ASP A 116 12.22 2.53 -13.42
C ASP A 116 13.05 2.75 -12.14
N GLU A 117 12.38 3.05 -11.01
CA GLU A 117 13.02 3.25 -9.69
C GLU A 117 13.10 1.94 -8.90
N LEU A 118 12.29 0.95 -9.25
CA LEU A 118 12.24 -0.33 -8.53
C LEU A 118 13.43 -1.21 -8.91
N ILE A 119 14.03 -1.81 -7.89
CA ILE A 119 14.93 -2.95 -8.05
C ILE A 119 14.11 -4.21 -7.75
N PRO A 120 13.60 -4.90 -8.80
CA PRO A 120 12.68 -6.00 -8.58
C PRO A 120 13.41 -7.25 -8.08
N GLU A 121 12.76 -7.96 -7.16
CA GLU A 121 13.23 -9.23 -6.59
C GLU A 121 13.01 -10.36 -7.60
N VAL A 122 14.07 -11.08 -7.93
CA VAL A 122 14.04 -12.23 -8.85
C VAL A 122 13.12 -13.34 -8.31
N GLY A 123 12.28 -13.88 -9.16
CA GLY A 123 11.32 -14.94 -8.82
C GLY A 123 10.04 -14.43 -8.16
N ALA A 124 9.97 -13.17 -7.72
CA ALA A 124 8.78 -12.62 -7.10
C ALA A 124 7.69 -12.22 -8.10
N PHE A 125 6.44 -12.18 -7.64
CA PHE A 125 5.29 -11.70 -8.38
C PHE A 125 5.00 -10.23 -8.06
N TYR A 126 4.80 -9.44 -9.11
CA TYR A 126 4.36 -8.04 -9.02
C TYR A 126 2.95 -7.90 -9.57
N VAL A 127 2.00 -7.63 -8.68
CA VAL A 127 0.59 -7.47 -9.05
C VAL A 127 0.28 -5.98 -9.17
N MET A 128 -0.12 -5.57 -10.37
CA MET A 128 -0.26 -4.16 -10.74
C MET A 128 -1.59 -3.90 -11.45
N ASP A 129 -2.06 -2.68 -11.36
CA ASP A 129 -3.23 -2.26 -12.12
C ASP A 129 -2.82 -1.93 -13.58
N ARG A 130 -3.82 -1.69 -14.47
CA ARG A 130 -3.57 -1.38 -15.88
C ARG A 130 -2.91 -0.02 -16.12
N GLY A 131 -2.79 0.84 -15.10
CA GLY A 131 -2.05 2.09 -15.16
C GLY A 131 -0.56 1.85 -15.38
N TYR A 132 -0.06 0.75 -14.87
CA TYR A 132 1.33 0.31 -15.01
C TYR A 132 1.62 -0.47 -16.31
N LEU A 133 0.65 -0.63 -17.22
CA LEU A 133 0.84 -1.39 -18.46
C LEU A 133 1.74 -0.62 -19.44
N ASP A 134 3.01 -0.98 -19.42
CA ASP A 134 4.05 -0.59 -20.38
C ASP A 134 4.82 -1.84 -20.79
N PHE A 135 4.74 -2.19 -22.06
CA PHE A 135 5.28 -3.48 -22.54
C PHE A 135 6.79 -3.55 -22.50
N ASN A 136 7.50 -2.43 -22.70
CA ASN A 136 8.95 -2.41 -22.63
C ASN A 136 9.43 -2.66 -21.18
N ARG A 137 8.83 -2.02 -20.19
CA ARG A 137 9.14 -2.24 -18.77
C ARG A 137 8.76 -3.65 -18.31
N LEU A 138 7.61 -4.16 -18.76
CA LEU A 138 7.22 -5.55 -18.48
C LEU A 138 8.17 -6.56 -19.12
N TYR A 139 8.73 -6.26 -20.30
CA TYR A 139 9.75 -7.09 -20.92
C TYR A 139 11.06 -7.08 -20.13
N THR A 140 11.47 -5.92 -19.64
CA THR A 140 12.62 -5.81 -18.73
C THR A 140 12.42 -6.65 -17.45
N MET A 141 11.22 -6.63 -16.85
CA MET A 141 10.91 -7.51 -15.72
C MET A 141 11.02 -8.99 -16.10
N ASN A 142 10.50 -9.38 -17.27
CA ASN A 142 10.58 -10.75 -17.75
C ASN A 142 12.04 -11.20 -17.95
N GLN A 143 12.87 -10.37 -18.53
CA GLN A 143 14.31 -10.66 -18.72
C GLN A 143 15.06 -10.80 -17.40
N ASN A 144 14.61 -10.11 -16.36
CA ASN A 144 15.14 -10.20 -14.99
C ASN A 144 14.51 -11.33 -14.17
N LEU A 145 13.80 -12.28 -14.79
CA LEU A 145 13.15 -13.41 -14.13
C LEU A 145 12.15 -13.01 -13.06
N VAL A 146 11.45 -11.90 -13.26
CA VAL A 146 10.43 -11.37 -12.38
C VAL A 146 9.06 -11.63 -12.98
N PHE A 147 8.14 -12.15 -12.18
CA PHE A 147 6.78 -12.39 -12.62
C PHE A 147 5.90 -11.16 -12.41
N PHE A 148 4.99 -10.93 -13.34
CA PHE A 148 3.99 -9.89 -13.20
C PHE A 148 2.58 -10.41 -13.49
N ILE A 149 1.59 -9.77 -12.86
CA ILE A 149 0.16 -9.96 -13.15
C ILE A 149 -0.44 -8.56 -13.31
N ILE A 150 -0.96 -8.27 -14.49
CA ILE A 150 -1.49 -6.96 -14.85
C ILE A 150 -2.75 -7.08 -15.69
N ARG A 151 -3.57 -6.03 -15.74
CA ARG A 151 -4.75 -6.01 -16.61
C ARG A 151 -4.41 -5.46 -17.99
N PHE A 152 -4.84 -6.14 -19.04
CA PHE A 152 -4.81 -5.59 -20.39
C PHE A 152 -5.69 -4.34 -20.53
N LYS A 153 -5.23 -3.37 -21.34
CA LYS A 153 -6.07 -2.29 -21.83
C LYS A 153 -6.99 -2.84 -22.92
N LYS A 154 -8.22 -2.28 -23.05
CA LYS A 154 -9.23 -2.77 -24.00
C LYS A 154 -8.75 -2.76 -25.46
N ASN A 155 -7.85 -1.84 -25.80
CA ASN A 155 -7.30 -1.67 -27.16
C ASN A 155 -6.01 -2.46 -27.41
N THR A 156 -5.60 -3.34 -26.49
CA THR A 156 -4.43 -4.18 -26.69
C THR A 156 -4.66 -5.18 -27.82
N LYS A 157 -3.80 -5.14 -28.86
CA LYS A 157 -3.87 -6.04 -30.01
C LYS A 157 -2.95 -7.24 -29.78
N TYR A 158 -3.51 -8.45 -29.89
CA TYR A 158 -2.80 -9.71 -29.76
C TYR A 158 -3.39 -10.79 -30.66
N ARG A 159 -2.63 -11.82 -30.96
CA ARG A 159 -3.06 -13.04 -31.65
C ARG A 159 -2.90 -14.22 -30.69
N ARG A 160 -3.93 -15.04 -30.61
CA ARG A 160 -3.90 -16.29 -29.85
C ARG A 160 -3.01 -17.31 -30.54
N VAL A 161 -2.11 -17.91 -29.75
CA VAL A 161 -1.23 -19.00 -30.19
C VAL A 161 -1.78 -20.34 -29.72
N TYR A 162 -2.22 -20.40 -28.45
CA TYR A 162 -2.76 -21.61 -27.84
C TYR A 162 -3.89 -21.27 -26.86
N SER A 163 -4.77 -22.22 -26.59
CA SER A 163 -5.85 -22.08 -25.59
C SER A 163 -5.93 -23.35 -24.78
N SER A 164 -5.74 -23.24 -23.49
CA SER A 164 -5.93 -24.33 -22.52
C SER A 164 -7.44 -24.50 -22.22
N PRO A 165 -7.89 -25.73 -21.95
CA PRO A 165 -9.23 -25.95 -21.41
C PRO A 165 -9.38 -25.29 -20.05
N VAL A 166 -10.57 -24.76 -19.77
CA VAL A 166 -10.88 -24.12 -18.48
C VAL A 166 -12.23 -24.61 -17.96
N ASP A 167 -12.35 -24.72 -16.66
CA ASP A 167 -13.62 -24.94 -16.01
C ASP A 167 -14.36 -23.60 -15.86
N LYS A 168 -15.41 -23.44 -16.66
CA LYS A 168 -16.23 -22.22 -16.68
C LYS A 168 -17.05 -22.01 -15.41
N SER A 169 -17.31 -23.06 -14.64
CA SER A 169 -18.04 -22.98 -13.37
C SER A 169 -17.28 -22.15 -12.33
N THR A 170 -15.98 -22.04 -12.46
CA THR A 170 -15.08 -21.24 -11.60
C THR A 170 -15.06 -19.75 -11.92
N GLY A 171 -15.74 -19.33 -13.00
CA GLY A 171 -15.70 -17.97 -13.55
C GLY A 171 -14.59 -17.76 -14.59
N LEU A 172 -13.72 -18.75 -14.83
CA LEU A 172 -12.73 -18.68 -15.92
C LEU A 172 -13.43 -18.76 -17.27
N ILE A 173 -13.16 -17.81 -18.15
CA ILE A 173 -13.70 -17.77 -19.51
C ILE A 173 -12.69 -18.35 -20.50
N CYS A 174 -11.42 -17.98 -20.35
CA CYS A 174 -10.34 -18.58 -21.13
C CYS A 174 -8.98 -18.44 -20.43
N ASP A 175 -8.08 -19.36 -20.78
CA ASP A 175 -6.65 -19.34 -20.48
C ASP A 175 -5.88 -19.56 -21.78
N GLN A 176 -5.13 -18.56 -22.23
CA GLN A 176 -4.57 -18.52 -23.58
C GLN A 176 -3.13 -18.05 -23.56
N ILE A 177 -2.33 -18.62 -24.45
CA ILE A 177 -1.02 -18.08 -24.82
C ILE A 177 -1.23 -17.16 -26.02
N VAL A 178 -0.72 -15.93 -25.92
CA VAL A 178 -0.89 -14.89 -26.92
C VAL A 178 0.46 -14.26 -27.27
N VAL A 179 0.54 -13.67 -28.47
CA VAL A 179 1.63 -12.79 -28.89
C VAL A 179 1.04 -11.43 -29.26
N LEU A 180 1.75 -10.37 -28.91
CA LEU A 180 1.31 -9.02 -29.24
C LEU A 180 1.45 -8.74 -30.74
N THR A 181 0.48 -8.03 -31.32
CA THR A 181 0.44 -7.75 -32.76
C THR A 181 0.39 -6.25 -33.09
N GLY A 182 0.24 -5.39 -32.09
CA GLY A 182 0.31 -3.93 -32.29
C GLY A 182 1.72 -3.52 -32.73
N ASN A 183 1.84 -2.54 -33.63
CA ASN A 183 3.13 -2.15 -34.23
C ASN A 183 4.22 -1.86 -33.19
N LYS A 184 3.90 -1.10 -32.14
CA LYS A 184 4.82 -0.80 -31.06
C LYS A 184 4.93 -1.97 -30.07
N SER A 185 3.80 -2.50 -29.60
CA SER A 185 3.79 -3.49 -28.53
C SER A 185 4.48 -4.81 -28.88
N LYS A 186 4.47 -5.24 -30.15
CA LYS A 186 5.20 -6.44 -30.61
C LYS A 186 6.71 -6.27 -30.57
N VAL A 187 7.21 -5.03 -30.66
CA VAL A 187 8.62 -4.71 -30.53
C VAL A 187 9.01 -4.58 -29.07
N ASP A 188 8.18 -3.89 -28.30
CA ASP A 188 8.40 -3.64 -26.88
C ASP A 188 8.35 -4.93 -26.02
N TYR A 189 7.53 -5.93 -26.44
CA TYR A 189 7.43 -7.25 -25.81
C TYR A 189 7.32 -8.33 -26.89
N PRO A 190 8.44 -8.86 -27.39
CA PRO A 190 8.45 -9.82 -28.51
C PRO A 190 8.05 -11.25 -28.13
N GLU A 191 8.06 -11.56 -26.83
CA GLU A 191 7.80 -12.90 -26.32
C GLU A 191 6.31 -13.19 -26.13
N LYS A 192 6.01 -14.45 -25.79
CA LYS A 192 4.66 -14.89 -25.48
C LYS A 192 4.21 -14.34 -24.13
N LEU A 193 2.92 -14.03 -24.03
CA LEU A 193 2.23 -13.71 -22.79
C LEU A 193 1.11 -14.71 -22.55
N ARG A 194 0.80 -14.97 -21.30
CA ARG A 194 -0.40 -15.71 -20.90
C ARG A 194 -1.52 -14.72 -20.64
N ARG A 195 -2.66 -14.96 -21.28
CA ARG A 195 -3.88 -14.19 -21.13
C ARG A 195 -4.92 -15.01 -20.41
N ILE A 196 -5.44 -14.50 -19.28
CA ILE A 196 -6.51 -15.12 -18.52
C ILE A 196 -7.70 -14.18 -18.50
N HIS A 197 -8.86 -14.67 -18.99
CA HIS A 197 -10.11 -13.93 -18.93
C HIS A 197 -10.99 -14.55 -17.85
N TYR A 198 -11.41 -13.75 -16.89
CA TYR A 198 -12.15 -14.16 -15.72
C TYR A 198 -13.39 -13.29 -15.53
N PHE A 199 -14.51 -13.91 -15.20
CA PHE A 199 -15.74 -13.23 -14.77
C PHE A 199 -15.89 -13.38 -13.26
N ASP A 200 -15.93 -12.27 -12.56
CA ASP A 200 -16.17 -12.22 -11.12
C ASP A 200 -17.67 -12.03 -10.85
N SER A 201 -18.34 -13.09 -10.45
CA SER A 201 -19.79 -13.08 -10.17
C SER A 201 -20.16 -12.19 -8.98
N VAL A 202 -19.25 -12.01 -8.01
CA VAL A 202 -19.50 -11.17 -6.82
C VAL A 202 -19.58 -9.69 -7.20
N THR A 203 -18.68 -9.23 -8.06
CA THR A 203 -18.62 -7.81 -8.49
C THR A 203 -19.30 -7.57 -9.86
N ASN A 204 -19.76 -8.63 -10.52
CA ASN A 204 -20.32 -8.63 -11.88
C ASN A 204 -19.36 -7.95 -12.90
N LYS A 205 -18.06 -8.27 -12.81
CA LYS A 205 -17.02 -7.65 -13.65
C LYS A 205 -16.21 -8.68 -14.41
N HIS A 206 -15.84 -8.31 -15.63
CA HIS A 206 -14.89 -9.06 -16.44
C HIS A 206 -13.48 -8.51 -16.27
N PHE A 207 -12.53 -9.43 -16.06
CA PHE A 207 -11.12 -9.13 -15.95
C PHE A 207 -10.35 -9.84 -17.05
N ASN A 208 -9.43 -9.14 -17.68
CA ASN A 208 -8.55 -9.68 -18.69
C ASN A 208 -7.10 -9.45 -18.25
N PHE A 209 -6.47 -10.50 -17.75
CA PHE A 209 -5.13 -10.46 -17.17
C PHE A 209 -4.07 -10.83 -18.19
N ALA A 210 -2.90 -10.21 -18.07
CA ALA A 210 -1.66 -10.62 -18.71
C ALA A 210 -0.64 -11.01 -17.65
N THR A 211 0.09 -12.08 -17.89
CA THR A 211 1.20 -12.53 -17.05
C THR A 211 2.26 -13.23 -17.91
N ASN A 212 3.51 -13.21 -17.43
CA ASN A 212 4.61 -14.02 -17.99
C ASN A 212 4.78 -15.34 -17.23
N ASN A 213 3.94 -15.65 -16.25
CA ASN A 213 3.94 -16.95 -15.58
C ASN A 213 3.00 -17.94 -16.30
N PHE A 214 3.55 -19.07 -16.73
CA PHE A 214 2.82 -20.11 -17.43
C PHE A 214 2.53 -21.34 -16.56
N ASN A 215 3.10 -21.40 -15.35
CA ASN A 215 3.09 -22.60 -14.51
C ASN A 215 1.93 -22.63 -13.51
N LEU A 216 1.63 -21.50 -12.86
CA LEU A 216 0.57 -21.43 -11.87
C LEU A 216 -0.82 -21.68 -12.49
N PRO A 217 -1.74 -22.32 -11.76
CA PRO A 217 -3.14 -22.44 -12.19
C PRO A 217 -3.78 -21.08 -12.49
N ALA A 218 -4.65 -21.00 -13.50
CA ALA A 218 -5.30 -19.76 -13.90
C ALA A 218 -6.10 -19.12 -12.77
N LEU A 219 -6.73 -19.93 -11.90
CA LEU A 219 -7.45 -19.44 -10.72
C LEU A 219 -6.49 -18.78 -9.71
N THR A 220 -5.32 -19.35 -9.48
CA THR A 220 -4.30 -18.76 -8.59
C THR A 220 -3.89 -17.38 -9.10
N ILE A 221 -3.67 -17.21 -10.40
CA ILE A 221 -3.37 -15.90 -11.01
C ILE A 221 -4.51 -14.90 -10.74
N THR A 222 -5.78 -15.33 -10.82
CA THR A 222 -6.92 -14.45 -10.52
C THR A 222 -7.00 -14.08 -9.04
N GLN A 223 -6.71 -15.01 -8.14
CA GLN A 223 -6.65 -14.78 -6.70
C GLN A 223 -5.52 -13.81 -6.34
N LEU A 224 -4.32 -14.00 -6.91
CA LEU A 224 -3.19 -13.10 -6.77
C LEU A 224 -3.55 -11.68 -7.23
N TYR A 225 -4.27 -11.53 -8.34
CA TYR A 225 -4.72 -10.21 -8.75
C TYR A 225 -5.75 -9.60 -7.79
N LYS A 226 -6.65 -10.39 -7.24
CA LYS A 226 -7.61 -9.91 -6.24
C LYS A 226 -6.91 -9.42 -4.97
N SER A 227 -5.83 -10.07 -4.55
CA SER A 227 -5.07 -9.66 -3.36
C SER A 227 -4.39 -8.29 -3.51
N ARG A 228 -4.23 -7.74 -4.73
CA ARG A 228 -3.79 -6.36 -4.97
C ARG A 228 -4.59 -5.33 -4.15
N TRP A 229 -5.87 -5.62 -3.85
CA TRP A 229 -6.70 -4.73 -3.05
C TRP A 229 -6.11 -4.39 -1.67
N GLN A 230 -5.22 -5.20 -1.15
CA GLN A 230 -4.55 -4.95 0.14
C GLN A 230 -3.77 -3.63 0.15
N VAL A 231 -3.16 -3.22 -0.98
CA VAL A 231 -2.46 -1.93 -1.05
C VAL A 231 -3.43 -0.75 -0.98
N GLU A 232 -4.65 -0.88 -1.50
CA GLU A 232 -5.69 0.14 -1.37
C GLU A 232 -6.19 0.24 0.09
N LEU A 233 -6.30 -0.90 0.80
CA LEU A 233 -6.61 -0.93 2.23
C LEU A 233 -5.50 -0.29 3.06
N PHE A 234 -4.24 -0.52 2.73
CA PHE A 234 -3.10 0.15 3.35
C PHE A 234 -3.20 1.67 3.19
N PHE A 235 -3.42 2.19 1.99
CA PHE A 235 -3.61 3.63 1.76
C PHE A 235 -4.80 4.20 2.53
N LYS A 236 -5.92 3.47 2.53
CA LYS A 236 -7.11 3.86 3.29
C LYS A 236 -6.78 3.99 4.77
N TRP A 237 -6.08 3.01 5.33
CA TRP A 237 -5.70 2.97 6.74
C TRP A 237 -4.80 4.18 7.11
N ILE A 238 -3.73 4.43 6.34
CA ILE A 238 -2.84 5.58 6.58
C ILE A 238 -3.60 6.91 6.49
N LYS A 239 -4.43 7.09 5.46
CA LYS A 239 -5.19 8.33 5.25
C LYS A 239 -6.22 8.58 6.34
N GLN A 240 -6.85 7.53 6.86
CA GLN A 240 -7.89 7.65 7.88
C GLN A 240 -7.33 7.81 9.29
N HIS A 241 -6.29 7.07 9.65
CA HIS A 241 -5.84 6.97 11.04
C HIS A 241 -4.60 7.82 11.35
N LEU A 242 -3.79 8.18 10.37
CA LEU A 242 -2.54 8.92 10.57
C LEU A 242 -2.57 10.37 10.03
N LYS A 243 -3.77 10.86 9.69
CA LYS A 243 -4.06 12.27 9.37
C LYS A 243 -3.14 12.89 8.32
N ILE A 244 -2.71 12.14 7.30
CA ILE A 244 -1.85 12.67 6.22
C ILE A 244 -2.60 13.59 5.23
N LYS A 245 -3.75 14.14 5.63
CA LYS A 245 -4.50 15.16 4.89
C LYS A 245 -4.33 16.57 5.46
N THR A 246 -3.75 16.68 6.66
CA THR A 246 -3.53 17.95 7.35
C THR A 246 -2.07 18.00 7.77
N PHE A 247 -1.29 18.82 7.08
CA PHE A 247 0.16 18.89 7.29
C PHE A 247 0.54 19.97 8.31
N TYR A 248 1.61 19.67 9.06
CA TYR A 248 2.37 20.65 9.84
C TYR A 248 3.53 21.14 8.97
N GLY A 249 3.46 22.36 8.49
CA GLY A 249 4.39 22.91 7.52
C GLY A 249 3.91 22.75 6.08
N THR A 250 4.45 23.59 5.21
CA THR A 250 3.96 23.79 3.83
C THR A 250 5.00 23.43 2.77
N THR A 251 6.24 23.18 3.17
CA THR A 251 7.32 22.83 2.25
C THR A 251 7.22 21.35 1.81
N GLU A 252 7.84 21.02 0.69
CA GLU A 252 7.98 19.64 0.22
C GLU A 252 8.60 18.74 1.29
N ASN A 253 9.63 19.26 1.98
CA ASN A 253 10.30 18.57 3.09
C ASN A 253 9.33 18.22 4.22
N ALA A 254 8.46 19.16 4.62
CA ALA A 254 7.48 18.93 5.67
C ALA A 254 6.44 17.87 5.27
N VAL A 255 5.99 17.88 4.03
CA VAL A 255 5.04 16.89 3.49
C VAL A 255 5.67 15.49 3.47
N LYS A 256 6.88 15.35 2.92
CA LYS A 256 7.62 14.08 2.90
C LYS A 256 7.86 13.56 4.30
N THR A 257 8.32 14.41 5.22
CA THR A 257 8.53 14.08 6.63
C THR A 257 7.28 13.48 7.26
N GLN A 258 6.14 14.16 7.12
CA GLN A 258 4.89 13.70 7.76
C GLN A 258 4.35 12.39 7.17
N ILE A 259 4.48 12.19 5.86
CA ILE A 259 4.09 10.94 5.19
C ILE A 259 4.99 9.78 5.69
N LEU A 260 6.31 10.00 5.77
CA LEU A 260 7.25 8.97 6.22
C LEU A 260 7.06 8.63 7.69
N ILE A 261 6.76 9.61 8.56
CA ILE A 261 6.38 9.37 9.95
C ILE A 261 5.10 8.50 10.02
N ALA A 262 4.11 8.77 9.17
CA ALA A 262 2.89 7.99 9.12
C ALA A 262 3.18 6.54 8.69
N VAL A 263 3.98 6.33 7.65
CA VAL A 263 4.38 4.98 7.24
C VAL A 263 5.17 4.26 8.34
N SER A 264 6.13 4.95 8.97
CA SER A 264 6.91 4.40 10.11
C SER A 264 5.99 3.98 11.25
N THR A 265 4.97 4.78 11.55
CA THR A 265 3.97 4.47 12.60
C THR A 265 3.16 3.22 12.24
N TYR A 266 2.72 3.09 10.99
CA TYR A 266 2.03 1.88 10.53
C TYR A 266 2.89 0.63 10.73
N VAL A 267 4.14 0.68 10.26
CA VAL A 267 5.07 -0.45 10.35
C VAL A 267 5.39 -0.78 11.81
N LEU A 268 5.61 0.23 12.66
CA LEU A 268 5.86 0.03 14.09
C LEU A 268 4.68 -0.68 14.79
N VAL A 269 3.44 -0.27 14.50
CA VAL A 269 2.24 -0.93 15.03
C VAL A 269 2.14 -2.38 14.53
N ALA A 270 2.50 -2.64 13.28
CA ALA A 270 2.55 -4.01 12.75
C ALA A 270 3.62 -4.85 13.45
N ILE A 271 4.81 -4.30 13.71
CA ILE A 271 5.88 -4.97 14.48
C ILE A 271 5.36 -5.34 15.88
N ILE A 272 4.80 -4.37 16.61
CA ILE A 272 4.25 -4.59 17.96
C ILE A 272 3.18 -5.69 17.94
N LYS A 273 2.27 -5.67 16.96
CA LYS A 273 1.26 -6.71 16.80
C LYS A 273 1.89 -8.09 16.68
N LYS A 274 2.91 -8.22 15.85
CA LYS A 274 3.55 -9.50 15.56
C LYS A 274 4.39 -10.01 16.71
N GLU A 275 5.26 -9.17 17.28
CA GLU A 275 6.15 -9.53 18.37
C GLU A 275 5.40 -9.93 19.65
N LEU A 276 4.30 -9.24 19.95
CA LEU A 276 3.47 -9.51 21.11
C LEU A 276 2.33 -10.51 20.81
N ASN A 277 2.26 -11.07 19.60
CA ASN A 277 1.24 -11.99 19.14
C ASN A 277 -0.20 -11.54 19.45
N LEU A 278 -0.54 -10.28 19.11
CA LEU A 278 -1.81 -9.67 19.47
C LEU A 278 -2.92 -10.03 18.49
N GLY A 279 -4.06 -10.45 18.99
CA GLY A 279 -5.29 -10.68 18.20
C GLY A 279 -5.98 -9.40 17.70
N HIS A 280 -5.65 -8.25 18.29
CA HIS A 280 -6.30 -6.98 17.97
C HIS A 280 -5.97 -6.47 16.56
N SER A 281 -6.89 -5.64 15.99
CA SER A 281 -6.63 -4.93 14.74
C SER A 281 -5.51 -3.88 14.93
N LEU A 282 -4.78 -3.53 13.85
CA LEU A 282 -3.78 -2.47 13.90
C LEU A 282 -4.37 -1.14 14.40
N TYR A 283 -5.63 -0.86 14.06
CA TYR A 283 -6.31 0.36 14.52
C TYR A 283 -6.55 0.34 16.03
N THR A 284 -7.02 -0.77 16.58
CA THR A 284 -7.22 -0.93 18.03
C THR A 284 -5.90 -0.76 18.79
N ILE A 285 -4.83 -1.38 18.32
CA ILE A 285 -3.49 -1.22 18.89
C ILE A 285 -3.06 0.25 18.85
N LEU A 286 -3.21 0.92 17.71
CA LEU A 286 -2.89 2.35 17.57
C LEU A 286 -3.70 3.22 18.55
N GLN A 287 -4.99 2.94 18.74
CA GLN A 287 -5.83 3.66 19.71
C GLN A 287 -5.33 3.48 21.14
N ILE A 288 -5.07 2.24 21.56
CA ILE A 288 -4.55 1.95 22.91
C ILE A 288 -3.21 2.68 23.12
N LEU A 289 -2.29 2.57 22.17
CA LEU A 289 -1.01 3.26 22.22
C LEU A 289 -1.17 4.79 22.31
N SER A 290 -2.09 5.38 21.55
CA SER A 290 -2.33 6.84 21.56
C SER A 290 -2.82 7.35 22.92
N LEU A 291 -3.58 6.54 23.63
CA LEU A 291 -4.09 6.88 24.97
C LEU A 291 -3.08 6.60 26.09
N SER A 292 -2.19 5.65 25.88
CA SER A 292 -1.26 5.14 26.89
C SER A 292 0.21 5.50 26.64
N LEU A 293 0.53 6.17 25.53
CA LEU A 293 1.90 6.47 25.09
C LEU A 293 2.81 7.08 26.18
N PHE A 294 2.21 7.85 27.09
CA PHE A 294 2.93 8.51 28.19
C PHE A 294 2.73 7.82 29.56
N LYS A 295 2.15 6.61 29.57
CA LYS A 295 2.00 5.83 30.80
C LYS A 295 3.18 4.86 30.90
N LYS A 296 3.80 4.78 32.08
CA LYS A 296 4.87 3.80 32.38
C LYS A 296 4.24 2.45 32.74
N HIS A 297 3.64 1.78 31.76
CA HIS A 297 3.15 0.41 31.89
C HIS A 297 3.83 -0.49 30.85
N PRO A 298 4.10 -1.76 31.15
CA PRO A 298 4.58 -2.71 30.16
C PRO A 298 3.56 -2.82 29.00
N LEU A 299 4.02 -2.68 27.75
CA LEU A 299 3.17 -2.71 26.56
C LEU A 299 2.35 -4.00 26.48
N TYR A 300 2.94 -5.13 26.85
CA TYR A 300 2.26 -6.42 26.85
C TYR A 300 1.02 -6.41 27.77
N GLN A 301 1.13 -5.84 28.99
CA GLN A 301 0.00 -5.76 29.91
C GLN A 301 -1.11 -4.82 29.40
N LEU A 302 -0.73 -3.71 28.76
CA LEU A 302 -1.70 -2.77 28.18
C LEU A 302 -2.48 -3.36 27.01
N LEU A 303 -1.84 -4.23 26.23
CA LEU A 303 -2.39 -4.75 24.97
C LEU A 303 -3.06 -6.12 25.13
N ASN A 304 -2.71 -6.88 26.17
CA ASN A 304 -3.29 -8.22 26.45
C ASN A 304 -4.33 -8.23 27.56
N ASN A 305 -4.51 -7.17 28.35
CA ASN A 305 -5.60 -7.11 29.30
C ASN A 305 -6.94 -7.04 28.54
N ASN A 306 -7.49 -8.20 28.24
CA ASN A 306 -8.83 -8.40 27.70
C ASN A 306 -9.95 -7.95 28.67
N ASP A 307 -9.60 -7.44 29.87
CA ASP A 307 -10.54 -7.00 30.91
C ASP A 307 -10.95 -5.53 30.81
N TYR A 308 -10.64 -4.82 29.73
CA TYR A 308 -11.49 -3.70 29.38
C TYR A 308 -12.79 -4.22 28.75
N ASN A 309 -13.56 -4.99 29.56
CA ASN A 309 -15.00 -4.95 29.48
C ASN A 309 -15.38 -3.48 29.56
N LEU A 310 -15.60 -2.89 28.41
CA LEU A 310 -16.42 -1.68 28.27
C LEU A 310 -17.85 -2.11 28.66
N ASN A 311 -18.05 -2.41 29.94
CA ASN A 311 -19.33 -2.22 30.60
C ASN A 311 -19.61 -0.71 30.57
N TYR A 312 -19.84 -0.18 29.40
CA TYR A 312 -20.78 0.90 29.26
C TYR A 312 -22.12 0.28 29.62
N SER A 313 -22.40 0.27 30.96
CA SER A 313 -23.76 0.32 31.42
C SER A 313 -24.42 1.40 30.55
N SER A 314 -25.40 0.98 29.79
CA SER A 314 -26.37 1.83 29.10
C SER A 314 -27.06 2.75 30.13
N GLN A 315 -26.38 3.81 30.53
CA GLN A 315 -27.01 5.01 30.99
C GLN A 315 -27.17 5.92 29.76
N SER A 316 -28.32 5.76 29.15
CA SER A 316 -28.95 6.69 28.25
C SER A 316 -28.98 8.10 28.84
N ASN A 317 -27.95 8.88 28.55
CA ASN A 317 -27.95 10.32 28.73
C ASN A 317 -27.21 10.99 27.54
N GLN A 318 -27.53 10.55 26.36
CA GLN A 318 -27.25 11.31 25.15
C GLN A 318 -28.57 11.93 24.72
N LEU A 319 -28.78 13.19 25.09
CA LEU A 319 -29.83 14.03 24.52
C LEU A 319 -29.64 14.02 23.00
N ASN A 320 -30.67 13.55 22.30
CA ASN A 320 -30.76 13.64 20.87
C ASN A 320 -30.65 15.09 20.42
N LEU A 321 -29.63 15.44 19.65
CA LEU A 321 -29.33 16.79 19.16
C LEU A 321 -30.27 17.21 18.00
N PHE A 322 -31.36 16.49 17.75
CA PHE A 322 -32.27 16.71 16.62
C PHE A 322 -33.78 16.74 17.01
N ASP A 323 -34.08 17.11 18.26
CA ASP A 323 -35.46 17.48 18.61
C ASP A 323 -35.52 18.98 18.81
N TYR A 324 -35.49 19.73 17.70
CA TYR A 324 -36.11 21.04 17.49
C TYR A 324 -36.21 21.32 16.01
#